data_0f38e3717b7c5d7ecf54afff6de83164
#
_entry.id   0f38e3717b7c5d7ecf54afff6de83164
#
_cell.length_a   1.000
_cell.length_b   1.000
_cell.length_c   1.000
_cell.angle_alpha   90.00
_cell.angle_beta   90.00
_cell.angle_gamma   90.00
#
_symmetry.space_group_name_H-M   'P 1'
#
loop_
_entity.id
_entity.type
_entity.pdbx_description
1 polymer ?
#
loop_
_entity_poly.entity_id
_entity_poly.type
_entity_poly.pdbx_seq_one_letter_code
_entity_poly.pdbx_strand_id
1 'polypeptide(L)'
;LVTLRTVQCNVASERLDAVAAQVFRLSRGGELPELLRSGKVFINGRTVFDAGHVLKSGDIVSVRGCGRFVYRGIERETKKSRFFVKTEIYC
;
A
#
# COMPACT_ATOMS: atom_id res chain seq x y z
N LEU A 1 8.86 -11.79 18.29
CA LEU A 1 9.04 -10.35 18.10
C LEU A 1 8.65 -9.95 16.70
N VAL A 2 7.84 -8.91 16.60
CA VAL A 2 7.47 -8.35 15.30
C VAL A 2 8.54 -7.37 14.87
N THR A 3 9.12 -7.62 13.69
CA THR A 3 10.12 -6.73 13.11
C THR A 3 9.47 -5.93 11.99
N LEU A 4 9.66 -4.62 12.02
CA LEU A 4 9.17 -3.73 10.96
C LEU A 4 10.33 -3.32 10.07
N ARG A 5 10.11 -3.37 8.77
CA ARG A 5 11.08 -2.89 7.79
C ARG A 5 10.50 -1.70 7.05
N THR A 6 11.23 -0.59 7.07
CA THR A 6 10.81 0.62 6.36
C THR A 6 11.02 0.47 4.86
N VAL A 7 9.98 0.78 4.10
CA VAL A 7 10.05 0.83 2.64
C VAL A 7 9.55 2.19 2.18
N GLN A 8 10.38 2.88 1.39
CA GLN A 8 9.99 4.13 0.79
C GLN A 8 9.48 3.89 -0.62
N CYS A 9 8.31 4.43 -0.94
CA CYS A 9 7.71 4.29 -2.26
C CYS A 9 7.63 5.65 -2.94
N ASN A 10 7.83 5.66 -4.25
CA ASN A 10 7.66 6.86 -5.07
C ASN A 10 6.37 6.70 -5.87
N VAL A 11 5.36 7.49 -5.51
CA VAL A 11 4.02 7.36 -6.08
C VAL A 11 3.47 8.70 -6.57
N ALA A 12 2.56 8.64 -7.54
CA ALA A 12 1.89 9.84 -8.05
C ALA A 12 0.75 10.29 -7.13
N SER A 13 0.26 9.40 -6.26
CA SER A 13 -0.83 9.71 -5.34
C SER A 13 -0.83 8.68 -4.20
N GLU A 14 -1.58 8.97 -3.13
CA GLU A 14 -1.70 8.07 -1.97
C GLU A 14 -2.74 6.96 -2.21
N ARG A 15 -2.90 6.53 -3.46
CA ARG A 15 -3.86 5.48 -3.79
C ARG A 15 -3.37 4.13 -3.30
N LEU A 16 -4.30 3.30 -2.85
CA LEU A 16 -4.03 1.95 -2.41
C LEU A 16 -3.26 1.14 -3.45
N ASP A 17 -3.71 1.17 -4.72
CA ASP A 17 -3.07 0.41 -5.78
C ASP A 17 -1.64 0.86 -6.06
N ALA A 18 -1.38 2.17 -6.00
CA ALA A 18 -0.03 2.68 -6.23
C ALA A 18 0.94 2.24 -5.14
N VAL A 19 0.51 2.33 -3.88
CA VAL A 19 1.37 2.01 -2.73
C VAL A 19 1.55 0.50 -2.57
N ALA A 20 0.45 -0.26 -2.57
CA ALA A 20 0.50 -1.71 -2.37
C ALA A 20 1.28 -2.41 -3.48
N ALA A 21 1.14 -1.95 -4.73
CA ALA A 21 1.87 -2.53 -5.85
C ALA A 21 3.38 -2.41 -5.67
N GLN A 22 3.86 -1.27 -5.16
CA GLN A 22 5.28 -1.09 -4.90
C GLN A 22 5.77 -1.87 -3.70
N VAL A 23 5.00 -1.86 -2.61
CA VAL A 23 5.39 -2.54 -1.37
C VAL A 23 5.53 -4.04 -1.58
N PHE A 24 4.55 -4.65 -2.23
CA PHE A 24 4.51 -6.10 -2.46
C PHE A 24 5.00 -6.51 -3.84
N ARG A 25 5.44 -5.55 -4.66
CA ARG A 25 5.90 -5.79 -6.03
C ARG A 25 4.87 -6.53 -6.88
N LEU A 26 3.64 -6.05 -6.81
CA LEU A 26 2.51 -6.61 -7.55
C LEU A 26 2.26 -5.82 -8.83
N SER A 27 1.71 -6.50 -9.84
CA SER A 27 1.26 -5.85 -11.06
C SER A 27 -0.02 -5.08 -10.80
N ARG A 28 -0.05 -3.78 -11.10
CA ARG A 28 -1.25 -2.95 -10.96
C ARG A 28 -2.32 -3.30 -11.98
N GLY A 29 -1.92 -3.86 -13.12
CA GLY A 29 -2.86 -4.22 -14.18
C GLY A 29 -3.34 -5.67 -14.12
N GLY A 30 -2.71 -6.51 -13.31
CA GLY A 30 -3.02 -7.94 -13.26
C GLY A 30 -3.24 -8.48 -11.86
N GLU A 31 -2.17 -8.62 -11.09
CA GLU A 31 -2.23 -9.27 -9.78
C GLU A 31 -3.06 -8.51 -8.76
N LEU A 32 -2.84 -7.21 -8.63
CA LEU A 32 -3.52 -6.42 -7.62
C LEU A 32 -5.02 -6.29 -7.85
N PRO A 33 -5.52 -6.01 -9.06
CA PRO A 33 -6.95 -6.01 -9.31
C PRO A 33 -7.61 -7.34 -8.98
N GLU A 34 -6.93 -8.46 -9.26
CA GLU A 34 -7.45 -9.79 -8.94
C GLU A 34 -7.59 -9.99 -7.43
N LEU A 35 -6.59 -9.56 -6.67
CA LEU A 35 -6.64 -9.64 -5.21
C LEU A 35 -7.77 -8.79 -4.64
N LEU A 36 -7.98 -7.60 -5.20
CA LEU A 36 -9.08 -6.72 -4.79
C LEU A 36 -10.44 -7.37 -5.05
N ARG A 37 -10.64 -7.92 -6.25
CA ARG A 37 -11.91 -8.58 -6.61
C ARG A 37 -12.18 -9.80 -5.75
N SER A 38 -11.14 -10.51 -5.37
CA SER A 38 -11.25 -11.72 -4.56
C SER A 38 -11.47 -11.45 -3.07
N GLY A 39 -11.51 -10.16 -2.66
CA GLY A 39 -11.69 -9.80 -1.27
C GLY A 39 -10.50 -10.12 -0.38
N LYS A 40 -9.30 -10.10 -0.95
CA LYS A 40 -8.07 -10.43 -0.22
C LYS A 40 -7.31 -9.21 0.27
N VAL A 41 -7.83 -8.02 0.06
CA VAL A 41 -7.20 -6.76 0.48
C VAL A 41 -8.03 -6.13 1.59
N PHE A 42 -7.37 -5.78 2.68
CA PHE A 42 -8.02 -5.22 3.86
C PHE A 42 -7.30 -3.94 4.30
N ILE A 43 -8.06 -2.95 4.73
CA ILE A 43 -7.53 -1.75 5.36
C ILE A 43 -8.17 -1.63 6.74
N ASN A 44 -7.33 -1.64 7.78
CA ASN A 44 -7.78 -1.61 9.18
C ASN A 44 -8.81 -2.71 9.49
N GLY A 45 -8.60 -3.89 8.90
CA GLY A 45 -9.47 -5.05 9.11
C GLY A 45 -10.73 -5.09 8.26
N ARG A 46 -10.96 -4.09 7.42
CA ARG A 46 -12.13 -4.04 6.53
C ARG A 46 -11.74 -4.41 5.11
N THR A 47 -12.51 -5.28 4.49
CA THR A 47 -12.29 -5.65 3.09
C THR A 47 -12.50 -4.44 2.19
N VAL A 48 -11.54 -4.21 1.30
CA VAL A 48 -11.59 -3.09 0.35
C VAL A 48 -11.54 -3.63 -1.06
N PHE A 49 -12.42 -3.14 -1.92
CA PHE A 49 -12.47 -3.54 -3.34
C PHE A 49 -12.03 -2.40 -4.26
N ASP A 50 -11.87 -1.20 -3.73
CA ASP A 50 -11.56 0.00 -4.51
C ASP A 50 -10.06 0.23 -4.59
N ALA A 51 -9.49 0.05 -5.78
CA ALA A 51 -8.07 0.30 -6.03
C ALA A 51 -7.69 1.76 -5.81
N GLY A 52 -8.64 2.66 -6.00
CA GLY A 52 -8.43 4.10 -5.85
C GLY A 52 -8.59 4.61 -4.43
N HIS A 53 -8.80 3.73 -3.47
CA HIS A 53 -8.92 4.15 -2.07
C HIS A 53 -7.69 4.94 -1.64
N VAL A 54 -7.90 6.12 -1.06
CA VAL A 54 -6.81 6.99 -0.61
C VAL A 54 -6.39 6.58 0.79
N LEU A 55 -5.11 6.26 0.94
CA LEU A 55 -4.56 5.86 2.24
C LEU A 55 -4.30 7.07 3.12
N LYS A 56 -4.41 6.88 4.42
CA LYS A 56 -4.09 7.89 5.43
C LYS A 56 -3.00 7.35 6.35
N SER A 57 -2.21 8.26 6.90
CA SER A 57 -1.16 7.87 7.85
C SER A 57 -1.76 7.06 8.99
N GLY A 58 -1.17 5.91 9.25
CA GLY A 58 -1.63 4.97 10.27
C GLY A 58 -2.52 3.84 9.73
N ASP A 59 -2.92 3.90 8.46
CA ASP A 59 -3.70 2.82 7.87
C ASP A 59 -2.88 1.54 7.78
N ILE A 60 -3.45 0.43 8.23
CA ILE A 60 -2.83 -0.88 8.13
C ILE A 60 -3.43 -1.61 6.95
N VAL A 61 -2.59 -1.89 5.95
CA VAL A 61 -3.00 -2.58 4.74
C VAL A 61 -2.55 -4.04 4.82
N SER A 62 -3.50 -4.96 4.69
CA SER A 62 -3.22 -6.40 4.68
C SER A 62 -3.63 -6.98 3.35
N VAL A 63 -2.75 -7.78 2.74
CA VAL A 63 -3.05 -8.48 1.50
C VAL A 63 -2.77 -9.96 1.73
N ARG A 64 -3.79 -10.80 1.57
CA ARG A 64 -3.65 -12.24 1.77
C ARG A 64 -2.62 -12.82 0.81
N GLY A 65 -1.70 -13.59 1.37
CA GLY A 65 -0.63 -14.21 0.61
C GLY A 65 0.59 -13.31 0.38
N CYS A 66 0.49 -12.02 0.70
CA CYS A 66 1.59 -11.07 0.51
C CYS A 66 2.15 -10.57 1.82
N GLY A 67 1.27 -10.22 2.77
CA GLY A 67 1.68 -9.69 4.05
C GLY A 67 0.89 -8.47 4.46
N ARG A 68 1.48 -7.65 5.31
CA ARG A 68 0.83 -6.48 5.89
C ARG A 68 1.85 -5.35 6.06
N PHE A 69 1.39 -4.12 5.82
CA PHE A 69 2.21 -2.95 6.09
C PHE A 69 1.38 -1.84 6.71
N VAL A 70 2.07 -0.90 7.39
CA VAL A 70 1.47 0.31 7.92
C VAL A 70 1.87 1.47 7.01
N TYR A 71 0.89 2.22 6.53
CA TYR A 71 1.13 3.43 5.73
C TYR A 71 1.43 4.59 6.68
N ARG A 72 2.56 5.28 6.47
CA ARG A 72 2.98 6.38 7.33
C ARG A 72 2.81 7.77 6.73
N GLY A 73 2.37 7.84 5.48
CA GLY A 73 2.09 9.11 4.83
C GLY A 73 3.23 9.62 3.96
N ILE A 74 3.08 10.86 3.50
CA ILE A 74 4.03 11.48 2.59
C ILE A 74 5.20 12.04 3.39
N GLU A 75 6.43 11.65 3.00
CA GLU A 75 7.63 12.22 3.59
C GLU A 75 8.06 13.50 2.88
N ARG A 76 7.93 13.52 1.55
CA ARG A 76 8.24 14.71 0.75
C ARG A 76 7.64 14.61 -0.64
N GLU A 77 7.44 15.76 -1.28
CA GLU A 77 7.01 15.85 -2.66
C GLU A 77 8.23 16.09 -3.55
N THR A 78 8.24 15.45 -4.72
CA THR A 78 9.30 15.65 -5.70
C THR A 78 8.93 16.77 -6.68
N LYS A 79 9.91 17.25 -7.46
CA LYS A 79 9.69 18.30 -8.45
C LYS A 79 8.75 17.89 -9.58
N LYS A 80 8.50 16.59 -9.76
CA LYS A 80 7.65 16.07 -10.83
C LYS A 80 6.24 15.73 -10.34
N SER A 81 5.80 16.35 -9.26
CA SER A 81 4.48 16.11 -8.65
C SER A 81 4.29 14.65 -8.22
N ARG A 82 5.36 14.01 -7.81
CA ARG A 82 5.31 12.69 -7.21
C ARG A 82 5.65 12.80 -5.73
N PHE A 83 5.32 11.77 -4.98
CA PHE A 83 5.51 11.77 -3.54
C PHE A 83 6.36 10.59 -3.10
N PHE A 84 7.26 10.83 -2.19
CA PHE A 84 7.92 9.76 -1.44
C PHE A 84 7.10 9.50 -0.19
N VAL A 85 6.55 8.31 -0.12
CA VAL A 85 5.72 7.88 1.02
C VAL A 85 6.45 6.82 1.81
N LYS A 86 6.25 6.83 3.11
CA LYS A 86 6.87 5.87 4.01
C LYS A 86 5.88 4.77 4.34
N THR A 87 6.35 3.52 4.28
CA THR A 87 5.59 2.36 4.74
C THR A 87 6.47 1.51 5.64
N GLU A 88 5.85 0.73 6.53
CA GLU A 88 6.56 -0.19 7.40
C GLU A 88 5.94 -1.57 7.23
N ILE A 89 6.71 -2.50 6.67
CA ILE A 89 6.26 -3.87 6.44
C ILE A 89 6.47 -4.70 7.70
N TYR A 90 5.47 -5.48 8.05
CA TYR A 90 5.58 -6.48 9.12
C TYR A 90 6.33 -7.68 8.58
N CYS A 91 7.46 -7.98 9.17
CA CYS A 91 8.29 -9.12 8.77
C CYS A 91 8.15 -10.30 9.74
#